data_ae1dc6c5cedbfb2d0d443f6e68fea106
#
_entry.id   ae1dc6c5cedbfb2d0d443f6e68fea106
#
_cell.length_a   1.000
_cell.length_b   1.000
_cell.length_c   1.000
_cell.angle_alpha   90.00
_cell.angle_beta   90.00
_cell.angle_gamma   90.00
#
_symmetry.space_group_name_H-M   'P 1'
#
loop_
_entity.id
_entity.type
_entity.pdbx_description
1 polymer ?
#
loop_
_entity_poly.entity_id
_entity_poly.type
_entity_poly.pdbx_seq_one_letter_code
_entity_poly.pdbx_strand_id
1 'polypeptide(L)'
;VENLKRYVRDGGFLIVGPKAGLKDWDNVFYTEVPPCAGLTGLLGVTVKPSSSRFWFGGPPQVKVTMQDDAPFASGISFANEGLFDRLEPASAKPVALYESGDAAITLNAYGAGAAMYVGCEPEAAFHRHLVEWLVAEGWIEQALRTDADVEVTVRAGGGHRLIFVLNHNAEPAHIALGKVYHELISDQPVSGTLTVEGNGVRLLSET
;
A
#
# COMPACT_ATOMS: atom_id res chain seq x y z
N VAL A 1 12.98 -5.17 -12.88
CA VAL A 1 13.21 -3.81 -12.33
C VAL A 1 12.81 -2.74 -13.34
N GLU A 2 13.20 -2.84 -14.64
CA GLU A 2 12.91 -1.82 -15.63
C GLU A 2 11.42 -1.53 -15.83
N ASN A 3 10.54 -2.55 -15.72
CA ASN A 3 9.08 -2.34 -15.75
C ASN A 3 8.58 -1.52 -14.54
N LEU A 4 9.16 -1.71 -13.35
CA LEU A 4 8.83 -0.91 -12.17
C LEU A 4 9.28 0.54 -12.35
N LYS A 5 10.50 0.76 -12.83
CA LYS A 5 11.01 2.11 -13.13
C LYS A 5 10.13 2.83 -14.14
N ARG A 6 9.71 2.12 -15.20
CA ARG A 6 8.81 2.69 -16.20
C ARG A 6 7.45 3.03 -15.58
N TYR A 7 6.84 2.11 -14.84
CA TYR A 7 5.58 2.32 -14.16
C TYR A 7 5.60 3.59 -13.28
N VAL A 8 6.63 3.73 -12.44
CA VAL A 8 6.74 4.92 -11.58
C VAL A 8 7.04 6.17 -12.37
N ARG A 9 7.96 6.10 -13.36
CA ARG A 9 8.29 7.24 -14.22
C ARG A 9 7.06 7.80 -14.94
N ASP A 10 6.15 6.92 -15.34
CA ASP A 10 4.94 7.25 -16.10
C ASP A 10 3.77 7.68 -15.19
N GLY A 11 4.00 7.88 -13.89
CA GLY A 11 3.02 8.40 -12.94
C GLY A 11 2.47 7.39 -11.92
N GLY A 12 3.03 6.18 -11.87
CA GLY A 12 2.61 5.18 -10.87
C GLY A 12 3.18 5.45 -9.48
N PHE A 13 2.52 4.92 -8.46
CA PHE A 13 3.00 4.91 -7.08
C PHE A 13 3.42 3.49 -6.68
N LEU A 14 4.69 3.33 -6.28
CA LEU A 14 5.26 2.05 -5.87
C LEU A 14 5.51 2.03 -4.36
N ILE A 15 5.04 0.99 -3.69
CA ILE A 15 5.37 0.74 -2.28
C ILE A 15 6.22 -0.52 -2.21
N VAL A 16 7.34 -0.43 -1.50
CA VAL A 16 8.29 -1.53 -1.32
C VAL A 16 8.49 -1.75 0.17
N GLY A 17 8.39 -2.99 0.61
CA GLY A 17 8.60 -3.40 2.00
C GLY A 17 10.07 -3.70 2.34
N PRO A 18 10.34 -4.07 3.62
CA PRO A 18 11.69 -4.38 4.07
C PRO A 18 12.26 -5.61 3.35
N LYS A 19 13.59 -5.67 3.27
CA LYS A 19 14.34 -6.76 2.61
C LYS A 19 14.13 -6.88 1.09
N ALA A 20 13.60 -5.85 0.44
CA ALA A 20 13.43 -5.84 -1.00
C ALA A 20 14.79 -5.78 -1.73
N GLY A 21 14.87 -6.49 -2.87
CA GLY A 21 16.04 -6.48 -3.74
C GLY A 21 17.31 -7.08 -3.12
N LEU A 22 17.20 -8.02 -2.19
CA LEU A 22 18.34 -8.67 -1.56
C LEU A 22 18.91 -9.83 -2.38
N LYS A 23 18.09 -10.45 -3.22
CA LYS A 23 18.45 -11.69 -3.94
C LYS A 23 18.16 -11.56 -5.42
N ASP A 24 18.95 -12.28 -6.19
CA ASP A 24 18.76 -12.42 -7.62
C ASP A 24 17.72 -13.51 -7.97
N TRP A 25 17.61 -13.81 -9.26
CA TRP A 25 16.71 -14.83 -9.79
C TRP A 25 17.02 -16.25 -9.26
N ASP A 26 18.28 -16.56 -9.01
CA ASP A 26 18.73 -17.86 -8.50
C ASP A 26 18.67 -17.95 -6.96
N ASN A 27 18.03 -16.98 -6.31
CA ASN A 27 17.90 -16.87 -4.84
C ASN A 27 19.27 -16.67 -4.14
N VAL A 28 20.26 -16.15 -4.84
CA VAL A 28 21.57 -15.80 -4.32
C VAL A 28 21.56 -14.34 -3.86
N PHE A 29 22.16 -14.07 -2.71
CA PHE A 29 22.29 -12.71 -2.21
C PHE A 29 23.21 -11.87 -3.10
N TYR A 30 22.79 -10.68 -3.44
CA TYR A 30 23.66 -9.69 -4.05
C TYR A 30 24.80 -9.31 -3.10
N THR A 31 25.95 -9.00 -3.65
CA THR A 31 27.13 -8.51 -2.91
C THR A 31 27.11 -6.99 -2.73
N GLU A 32 26.21 -6.32 -3.41
CA GLU A 32 26.04 -4.87 -3.38
C GLU A 32 25.27 -4.42 -2.15
N VAL A 33 25.32 -3.12 -1.87
CA VAL A 33 24.52 -2.51 -0.78
C VAL A 33 23.04 -2.49 -1.17
N PRO A 34 22.15 -3.06 -0.35
CA PRO A 34 20.70 -3.06 -0.64
C PRO A 34 20.09 -1.63 -0.65
N PRO A 35 18.96 -1.45 -1.34
CA PRO A 35 18.27 -2.41 -2.21
C PRO A 35 19.00 -2.57 -3.53
N CYS A 36 19.30 -3.83 -3.86
CA CYS A 36 20.08 -4.18 -5.06
C CYS A 36 19.20 -4.20 -6.34
N ALA A 37 19.69 -4.86 -7.38
CA ALA A 37 18.97 -5.03 -8.66
C ALA A 37 18.57 -3.70 -9.34
N GLY A 38 19.30 -2.61 -9.08
CA GLY A 38 19.03 -1.29 -9.66
C GLY A 38 17.83 -0.56 -9.04
N LEU A 39 17.37 -0.97 -7.87
CA LEU A 39 16.27 -0.30 -7.13
C LEU A 39 16.72 0.96 -6.38
N THR A 40 18.01 1.07 -6.06
CA THR A 40 18.57 2.22 -5.31
C THR A 40 18.18 3.56 -5.92
N GLY A 41 18.33 3.72 -7.23
CA GLY A 41 17.97 4.98 -7.92
C GLY A 41 16.47 5.24 -7.95
N LEU A 42 15.63 4.18 -8.02
CA LEU A 42 14.18 4.29 -8.00
C LEU A 42 13.67 4.67 -6.60
N LEU A 43 14.22 4.05 -5.57
CA LEU A 43 13.80 4.23 -4.18
C LEU A 43 14.53 5.40 -3.50
N GLY A 44 15.65 5.86 -4.09
CA GLY A 44 16.43 6.99 -3.56
C GLY A 44 17.11 6.73 -2.22
N VAL A 45 17.35 5.46 -1.88
CA VAL A 45 17.92 5.05 -0.59
C VAL A 45 18.90 3.90 -0.74
N THR A 46 19.76 3.72 0.27
CA THR A 46 20.45 2.47 0.56
C THR A 46 20.05 1.96 1.94
N VAL A 47 20.30 0.68 2.21
CA VAL A 47 20.02 0.04 3.50
C VAL A 47 21.32 -0.14 4.25
N LYS A 48 21.37 0.34 5.50
CA LYS A 48 22.57 0.22 6.35
C LYS A 48 22.89 -1.25 6.63
N PRO A 49 24.13 -1.69 6.50
CA PRO A 49 24.53 -3.10 6.69
C PRO A 49 24.18 -3.67 8.07
N SER A 50 24.16 -2.84 9.10
CA SER A 50 23.83 -3.23 10.48
C SER A 50 22.34 -3.46 10.72
N SER A 51 21.47 -3.16 9.75
CA SER A 51 20.01 -3.26 9.87
C SER A 51 19.48 -4.66 9.63
N SER A 52 20.29 -5.57 9.07
CA SER A 52 19.85 -6.92 8.79
C SER A 52 20.10 -7.88 9.95
N ARG A 53 19.29 -7.81 11.01
CA ARG A 53 19.13 -9.02 11.82
C ARG A 53 18.21 -9.98 11.05
N PHE A 54 18.85 -10.74 10.18
CA PHE A 54 18.28 -11.99 9.71
C PHE A 54 18.12 -12.90 10.92
N TRP A 55 16.92 -13.46 11.10
CA TRP A 55 16.61 -14.64 11.87
C TRP A 55 16.29 -14.47 13.37
N PHE A 56 15.11 -14.95 13.71
CA PHE A 56 14.62 -15.43 14.99
C PHE A 56 14.66 -14.43 16.17
N GLY A 57 13.54 -13.87 16.45
CA GLY A 57 13.33 -12.96 17.56
C GLY A 57 13.80 -11.56 17.19
N GLY A 58 12.99 -10.83 16.48
CA GLY A 58 13.21 -9.39 16.23
C GLY A 58 13.43 -8.66 17.55
N PRO A 59 14.06 -7.47 17.53
CA PRO A 59 14.14 -6.65 18.71
C PRO A 59 12.72 -6.39 19.22
N PRO A 60 12.56 -6.17 20.53
CA PRO A 60 11.30 -5.71 21.06
C PRO A 60 10.83 -4.52 20.23
N GLN A 61 9.52 -4.43 20.05
CA GLN A 61 8.81 -3.44 19.25
C GLN A 61 9.58 -2.12 19.10
N VAL A 62 10.13 -1.89 17.89
CA VAL A 62 10.80 -0.64 17.58
C VAL A 62 9.75 0.36 17.15
N LYS A 63 9.65 1.45 17.88
CA LYS A 63 8.71 2.53 17.56
C LYS A 63 9.16 3.26 16.30
N VAL A 64 8.22 3.51 15.42
CA VAL A 64 8.39 4.32 14.21
C VAL A 64 7.53 5.56 14.34
N THR A 65 8.12 6.75 14.23
CA THR A 65 7.41 8.02 14.37
C THR A 65 7.39 8.75 13.02
N MET A 66 6.20 9.09 12.54
CA MET A 66 6.03 9.91 11.35
C MET A 66 6.54 11.32 11.61
N GLN A 67 7.20 11.91 10.63
CA GLN A 67 7.70 13.28 10.73
C GLN A 67 6.54 14.28 10.68
N ASP A 68 6.75 15.49 11.21
CA ASP A 68 5.72 16.54 11.23
C ASP A 68 5.31 16.99 9.84
N ASP A 69 6.21 16.86 8.86
CA ASP A 69 5.98 17.18 7.45
C ASP A 69 5.73 15.93 6.58
N ALA A 70 5.38 14.80 7.20
CA ALA A 70 4.97 13.60 6.50
C ALA A 70 3.61 13.82 5.78
N PRO A 71 3.39 13.19 4.63
CA PRO A 71 2.18 13.42 3.85
C PRO A 71 0.92 12.83 4.48
N PHE A 72 1.07 11.95 5.46
CA PHE A 72 -0.04 11.38 6.25
C PHE A 72 0.45 11.04 7.66
N ALA A 73 -0.48 10.87 8.59
CA ALA A 73 -0.24 10.45 9.98
C ALA A 73 0.85 11.28 10.69
N SER A 74 0.99 12.58 10.34
CA SER A 74 2.01 13.48 10.88
C SER A 74 2.08 13.42 12.42
N GLY A 75 3.28 13.24 12.95
CA GLY A 75 3.55 13.13 14.39
C GLY A 75 3.04 11.84 15.06
N ILE A 76 2.33 10.96 14.34
CA ILE A 76 1.83 9.70 14.89
C ILE A 76 2.96 8.67 14.96
N SER A 77 2.92 7.84 15.99
CA SER A 77 3.87 6.74 16.17
C SER A 77 3.17 5.40 16.04
N PHE A 78 3.86 4.45 15.44
CA PHE A 78 3.41 3.08 15.22
C PHE A 78 4.42 2.08 15.79
N ALA A 79 3.93 0.92 16.23
CA ALA A 79 4.81 -0.19 16.56
C ALA A 79 5.31 -0.87 15.27
N ASN A 80 6.56 -1.34 15.28
CA ASN A 80 7.05 -2.27 14.28
C ASN A 80 6.89 -3.69 14.82
N GLU A 81 6.15 -4.53 14.09
CA GLU A 81 5.78 -5.88 14.52
C GLU A 81 6.72 -6.98 13.99
N GLY A 82 7.64 -6.62 13.08
CA GLY A 82 8.46 -7.63 12.42
C GLY A 82 9.80 -7.13 11.88
N LEU A 83 10.04 -7.44 10.62
CA LEU A 83 11.28 -7.09 9.94
C LEU A 83 11.49 -5.57 9.87
N PHE A 84 12.75 -5.15 9.86
CA PHE A 84 13.08 -3.75 9.64
C PHE A 84 14.40 -3.55 8.91
N ASP A 85 14.49 -2.46 8.19
CA ASP A 85 15.66 -1.91 7.54
C ASP A 85 15.90 -0.49 8.04
N ARG A 86 17.12 -0.14 8.36
CA ARG A 86 17.52 1.24 8.61
C ARG A 86 17.94 1.84 7.28
N LEU A 87 17.23 2.86 6.86
CA LEU A 87 17.42 3.46 5.55
C LEU A 87 18.44 4.60 5.64
N GLU A 88 19.25 4.73 4.60
CA GLU A 88 20.15 5.85 4.38
C GLU A 88 19.68 6.59 3.13
N PRO A 89 18.94 7.69 3.30
CA PRO A 89 18.39 8.45 2.18
C PRO A 89 19.48 9.12 1.36
N ALA A 90 19.33 9.05 0.02
CA ALA A 90 20.14 9.80 -0.95
C ALA A 90 19.30 10.89 -1.62
N SER A 91 18.35 10.53 -2.47
CA SER A 91 17.39 11.47 -3.08
C SER A 91 16.00 11.41 -2.41
N ALA A 92 15.71 10.34 -1.67
CA ALA A 92 14.43 10.20 -1.00
C ALA A 92 14.33 11.07 0.26
N LYS A 93 13.13 11.56 0.55
CA LYS A 93 12.80 12.27 1.78
C LYS A 93 12.42 11.25 2.86
N PRO A 94 13.03 11.29 4.07
CA PRO A 94 12.53 10.55 5.22
C PRO A 94 11.14 11.07 5.61
N VAL A 95 10.16 10.16 5.73
CA VAL A 95 8.80 10.49 6.20
C VAL A 95 8.51 9.88 7.56
N ALA A 96 9.31 8.90 8.00
CA ALA A 96 9.28 8.38 9.36
C ALA A 96 10.67 7.97 9.84
N LEU A 97 10.90 8.07 11.15
CA LEU A 97 12.16 7.70 11.79
C LEU A 97 11.94 6.66 12.88
N TYR A 98 12.95 5.84 13.10
CA TYR A 98 13.11 5.04 14.32
C TYR A 98 13.57 5.91 15.50
N GLU A 99 13.45 5.41 16.72
CA GLU A 99 13.99 6.06 17.94
C GLU A 99 15.51 6.31 17.85
N SER A 100 16.23 5.52 17.04
CA SER A 100 17.66 5.73 16.77
C SER A 100 17.97 6.97 15.93
N GLY A 101 16.95 7.61 15.34
CA GLY A 101 17.10 8.69 14.36
C GLY A 101 17.33 8.21 12.93
N ASP A 102 17.46 6.90 12.69
CA ASP A 102 17.57 6.34 11.34
C ASP A 102 16.23 6.43 10.61
N ALA A 103 16.26 6.64 9.31
CA ALA A 103 15.05 6.62 8.50
C ALA A 103 14.42 5.21 8.47
N ALA A 104 13.13 5.16 8.77
CA ALA A 104 12.30 3.96 8.75
C ALA A 104 11.47 3.87 7.47
N ILE A 105 10.93 5.00 7.04
CA ILE A 105 10.11 5.11 5.83
C ILE A 105 10.58 6.31 5.02
N THR A 106 10.69 6.14 3.72
CA THR A 106 11.12 7.21 2.80
C THR A 106 10.18 7.31 1.60
N LEU A 107 10.09 8.51 1.04
CA LEU A 107 9.34 8.81 -0.18
C LEU A 107 10.27 9.46 -1.19
N ASN A 108 10.37 8.90 -2.39
CA ASN A 108 11.19 9.38 -3.48
C ASN A 108 10.34 9.75 -4.68
N ALA A 109 10.46 10.97 -5.19
CA ALA A 109 9.89 11.35 -6.47
C ALA A 109 10.72 10.72 -7.61
N TYR A 110 10.06 10.13 -8.60
CA TYR A 110 10.73 9.51 -9.73
C TYR A 110 9.90 9.69 -11.01
N GLY A 111 10.35 10.56 -11.89
CA GLY A 111 9.58 10.97 -13.08
C GLY A 111 8.29 11.68 -12.70
N ALA A 112 7.16 11.22 -13.21
CA ALA A 112 5.83 11.75 -12.88
C ALA A 112 5.18 11.07 -11.66
N GLY A 113 5.79 10.02 -11.12
CA GLY A 113 5.29 9.24 -10.00
C GLY A 113 6.18 9.29 -8.76
N ALA A 114 5.95 8.36 -7.84
CA ALA A 114 6.72 8.28 -6.61
C ALA A 114 6.92 6.83 -6.14
N ALA A 115 7.96 6.60 -5.35
CA ALA A 115 8.24 5.33 -4.72
C ALA A 115 8.43 5.51 -3.21
N MET A 116 7.71 4.71 -2.44
CA MET A 116 7.83 4.67 -0.97
C MET A 116 8.55 3.38 -0.57
N TYR A 117 9.61 3.52 0.24
CA TYR A 117 10.22 2.38 0.92
C TYR A 117 9.73 2.37 2.36
N VAL A 118 8.92 1.38 2.71
CA VAL A 118 8.48 1.11 4.08
C VAL A 118 9.48 0.11 4.65
N GLY A 119 10.51 0.59 5.32
CA GLY A 119 11.61 -0.23 5.86
C GLY A 119 11.27 -0.95 7.17
N CYS A 120 9.98 -1.17 7.45
CA CYS A 120 9.48 -1.84 8.64
C CYS A 120 8.20 -2.62 8.32
N GLU A 121 7.72 -3.41 9.26
CA GLU A 121 6.40 -4.04 9.26
C GLU A 121 5.53 -3.35 10.32
N PRO A 122 4.94 -2.19 10.02
CA PRO A 122 4.19 -1.42 10.98
C PRO A 122 2.82 -2.05 11.27
N GLU A 123 2.29 -1.79 12.46
CA GLU A 123 0.98 -2.23 12.89
C GLU A 123 -0.16 -1.79 11.97
N ALA A 124 -1.31 -2.43 12.06
CA ALA A 124 -2.46 -2.24 11.16
C ALA A 124 -2.95 -0.78 11.05
N ALA A 125 -2.80 0.02 12.13
CA ALA A 125 -3.19 1.43 12.12
C ALA A 125 -2.43 2.25 11.06
N PHE A 126 -1.14 1.96 10.84
CA PHE A 126 -0.35 2.61 9.78
C PHE A 126 -0.96 2.37 8.39
N HIS A 127 -1.34 1.13 8.08
CA HIS A 127 -1.88 0.77 6.76
C HIS A 127 -3.18 1.50 6.47
N ARG A 128 -4.02 1.75 7.50
CA ARG A 128 -5.24 2.54 7.34
C ARG A 128 -4.93 3.96 6.92
N HIS A 129 -4.05 4.65 7.64
CA HIS A 129 -3.63 6.02 7.30
C HIS A 129 -2.97 6.11 5.92
N LEU A 130 -2.15 5.11 5.57
CA LEU A 130 -1.52 5.04 4.26
C LEU A 130 -2.56 4.93 3.14
N VAL A 131 -3.54 4.02 3.27
CA VAL A 131 -4.59 3.84 2.25
C VAL A 131 -5.49 5.07 2.15
N GLU A 132 -5.90 5.67 3.27
CA GLU A 132 -6.67 6.92 3.30
C GLU A 132 -5.95 8.04 2.55
N TRP A 133 -4.64 8.18 2.77
CA TRP A 133 -3.82 9.15 2.06
C TRP A 133 -3.72 8.84 0.56
N LEU A 134 -3.46 7.60 0.18
CA LEU A 134 -3.35 7.19 -1.23
C LEU A 134 -4.65 7.47 -2.00
N VAL A 135 -5.79 7.29 -1.35
CA VAL A 135 -7.11 7.61 -1.92
C VAL A 135 -7.29 9.14 -2.02
N ALA A 136 -6.93 9.89 -0.99
CA ALA A 136 -7.07 11.34 -0.97
C ALA A 136 -6.23 12.04 -2.04
N GLU A 137 -5.01 11.52 -2.28
CA GLU A 137 -4.10 12.02 -3.34
C GLU A 137 -4.43 11.49 -4.75
N GLY A 138 -5.42 10.59 -4.87
CA GLY A 138 -5.83 10.02 -6.15
C GLY A 138 -4.91 8.93 -6.70
N TRP A 139 -3.97 8.40 -5.89
CA TRP A 139 -3.14 7.26 -6.28
C TRP A 139 -3.94 5.95 -6.39
N ILE A 140 -5.02 5.86 -5.61
CA ILE A 140 -5.97 4.74 -5.63
C ILE A 140 -7.36 5.27 -5.91
N GLU A 141 -8.02 4.72 -6.92
CA GLU A 141 -9.42 4.98 -7.19
C GLU A 141 -10.30 4.01 -6.39
N GLN A 142 -11.21 4.56 -5.58
CA GLN A 142 -12.25 3.76 -4.94
C GLN A 142 -13.41 3.52 -5.92
N ALA A 143 -13.64 2.28 -6.27
CA ALA A 143 -14.72 1.91 -7.15
C ALA A 143 -16.11 2.13 -6.52
N LEU A 144 -16.20 1.96 -5.21
CA LEU A 144 -17.41 2.16 -4.43
C LEU A 144 -17.00 2.66 -3.04
N ARG A 145 -17.50 3.84 -2.65
CA ARG A 145 -17.30 4.37 -1.30
C ARG A 145 -18.33 3.78 -0.36
N THR A 146 -17.88 3.19 0.73
CA THR A 146 -18.75 2.61 1.74
C THR A 146 -18.05 2.56 3.10
N ASP A 147 -18.80 2.79 4.15
CA ASP A 147 -18.37 2.56 5.54
C ASP A 147 -18.78 1.15 6.02
N ALA A 148 -19.50 0.39 5.18
CA ALA A 148 -19.85 -0.98 5.51
C ALA A 148 -18.61 -1.88 5.46
N ASP A 149 -18.55 -2.84 6.39
CA ASP A 149 -17.50 -3.85 6.46
C ASP A 149 -17.72 -4.91 5.38
N VAL A 150 -17.34 -4.57 4.15
CA VAL A 150 -17.47 -5.43 2.96
C VAL A 150 -16.20 -5.36 2.12
N GLU A 151 -15.89 -6.42 1.41
CA GLU A 151 -14.84 -6.42 0.39
C GLU A 151 -15.39 -5.88 -0.92
N VAL A 152 -14.68 -4.92 -1.52
CA VAL A 152 -15.00 -4.38 -2.84
C VAL A 152 -13.81 -4.63 -3.78
N THR A 153 -14.03 -5.38 -4.85
CA THR A 153 -13.01 -5.62 -5.87
C THR A 153 -13.51 -5.24 -7.25
N VAL A 154 -12.57 -4.92 -8.16
CA VAL A 154 -12.88 -4.47 -9.51
C VAL A 154 -12.19 -5.35 -10.53
N ARG A 155 -12.91 -5.62 -11.62
CA ARG A 155 -12.34 -6.17 -12.85
C ARG A 155 -12.68 -5.22 -13.99
N ALA A 156 -11.66 -4.83 -14.75
CA ALA A 156 -11.82 -3.97 -15.91
C ALA A 156 -11.19 -4.63 -17.14
N GLY A 157 -11.87 -4.55 -18.27
CA GLY A 157 -11.40 -5.10 -19.55
C GLY A 157 -12.45 -4.95 -20.64
N GLY A 158 -12.01 -4.82 -21.90
CA GLY A 158 -12.92 -4.72 -23.04
C GLY A 158 -13.90 -3.55 -22.99
N GLY A 159 -13.54 -2.45 -22.29
CA GLY A 159 -14.44 -1.30 -22.11
C GLY A 159 -15.48 -1.48 -21.00
N HIS A 160 -15.47 -2.59 -20.30
CA HIS A 160 -16.40 -2.88 -19.19
C HIS A 160 -15.68 -2.79 -17.84
N ARG A 161 -16.42 -2.37 -16.82
CA ARG A 161 -15.97 -2.34 -15.43
C ARG A 161 -17.01 -3.07 -14.58
N LEU A 162 -16.54 -4.10 -13.88
CA LEU A 162 -17.33 -4.93 -12.98
C LEU A 162 -16.86 -4.70 -11.54
N ILE A 163 -17.80 -4.44 -10.65
CA ILE A 163 -17.54 -4.23 -9.22
C ILE A 163 -18.17 -5.38 -8.45
N PHE A 164 -17.36 -6.15 -7.77
CA PHE A 164 -17.79 -7.20 -6.88
C PHE A 164 -17.87 -6.63 -5.47
N VAL A 165 -18.99 -6.85 -4.81
CA VAL A 165 -19.20 -6.49 -3.41
C VAL A 165 -19.47 -7.77 -2.64
N LEU A 166 -18.56 -8.15 -1.74
CA LEU A 166 -18.63 -9.39 -0.97
C LEU A 166 -18.82 -9.05 0.51
N ASN A 167 -19.88 -9.59 1.09
CA ASN A 167 -20.13 -9.48 2.53
C ASN A 167 -19.71 -10.80 3.20
N HIS A 168 -18.62 -10.76 3.95
CA HIS A 168 -18.13 -11.92 4.69
C HIS A 168 -18.73 -12.04 6.10
N ASN A 169 -19.56 -11.07 6.52
CA ASN A 169 -20.23 -11.09 7.80
C ASN A 169 -21.54 -11.88 7.73
N ALA A 170 -22.03 -12.35 8.87
CA ALA A 170 -23.31 -13.05 8.95
C ALA A 170 -24.52 -12.11 8.76
N GLU A 171 -24.38 -10.84 9.13
CA GLU A 171 -25.43 -9.85 9.05
C GLU A 171 -25.42 -9.14 7.68
N PRO A 172 -26.60 -8.68 7.18
CA PRO A 172 -26.66 -7.92 5.95
C PRO A 172 -25.87 -6.58 6.05
N ALA A 173 -25.20 -6.21 4.97
CA ALA A 173 -24.55 -4.92 4.81
C ALA A 173 -25.37 -4.00 3.91
N HIS A 174 -25.42 -2.71 4.24
CA HIS A 174 -26.15 -1.68 3.49
C HIS A 174 -25.17 -0.64 2.95
N ILE A 175 -25.20 -0.43 1.64
CA ILE A 175 -24.25 0.44 0.94
C ILE A 175 -25.00 1.50 0.18
N ALA A 176 -24.68 2.77 0.43
CA ALA A 176 -25.23 3.88 -0.33
C ALA A 176 -24.58 3.94 -1.73
N LEU A 177 -25.38 3.87 -2.78
CA LEU A 177 -24.95 4.00 -4.16
C LEU A 177 -25.10 5.45 -4.63
N GLY A 178 -23.99 6.06 -5.09
CA GLY A 178 -24.00 7.43 -5.60
C GLY A 178 -24.56 7.59 -7.01
N LYS A 179 -24.79 6.48 -7.71
CA LYS A 179 -25.35 6.43 -9.06
C LYS A 179 -26.14 5.14 -9.30
N VAL A 180 -26.73 5.02 -10.48
CA VAL A 180 -27.39 3.77 -10.92
C VAL A 180 -26.32 2.80 -11.41
N TYR A 181 -26.45 1.54 -11.02
CA TYR A 181 -25.69 0.40 -11.53
C TYR A 181 -26.66 -0.65 -12.09
N HIS A 182 -26.14 -1.52 -12.93
CA HIS A 182 -26.83 -2.76 -13.30
C HIS A 182 -26.30 -3.90 -12.45
N GLU A 183 -27.18 -4.53 -11.64
CA GLU A 183 -26.80 -5.69 -10.82
C GLU A 183 -26.96 -6.96 -11.65
N LEU A 184 -25.85 -7.62 -11.97
CA LEU A 184 -25.78 -8.67 -12.97
C LEU A 184 -26.34 -10.03 -12.50
N ILE A 185 -26.41 -10.27 -11.19
CA ILE A 185 -26.95 -11.55 -10.67
C ILE A 185 -28.49 -11.55 -10.75
N SER A 186 -29.09 -10.44 -10.38
CA SER A 186 -30.56 -10.26 -10.46
C SER A 186 -31.04 -9.73 -11.81
N ASP A 187 -30.12 -9.27 -12.65
CA ASP A 187 -30.39 -8.61 -13.93
C ASP A 187 -31.32 -7.38 -13.79
N GLN A 188 -31.07 -6.56 -12.76
CA GLN A 188 -31.90 -5.40 -12.45
C GLN A 188 -31.07 -4.13 -12.24
N PRO A 189 -31.58 -2.94 -12.59
CA PRO A 189 -30.99 -1.69 -12.19
C PRO A 189 -31.11 -1.50 -10.68
N VAL A 190 -30.03 -1.04 -10.04
CA VAL A 190 -29.99 -0.75 -8.61
C VAL A 190 -29.46 0.66 -8.35
N SER A 191 -30.06 1.36 -7.39
CA SER A 191 -29.67 2.70 -6.97
C SER A 191 -30.09 2.96 -5.52
N GLY A 192 -29.61 4.04 -4.93
CA GLY A 192 -29.93 4.37 -3.55
C GLY A 192 -29.19 3.46 -2.57
N THR A 193 -29.85 2.52 -1.94
CA THR A 193 -29.25 1.58 -0.99
C THR A 193 -29.17 0.18 -1.59
N LEU A 194 -27.96 -0.36 -1.71
CA LEU A 194 -27.70 -1.75 -2.03
C LEU A 194 -27.64 -2.56 -0.75
N THR A 195 -28.44 -3.62 -0.65
CA THR A 195 -28.33 -4.61 0.41
C THR A 195 -27.54 -5.81 -0.09
N VAL A 196 -26.52 -6.20 0.68
CA VAL A 196 -25.74 -7.42 0.45
C VAL A 196 -25.99 -8.33 1.65
N GLU A 197 -26.68 -9.42 1.43
CA GLU A 197 -27.02 -10.38 2.48
C GLU A 197 -25.78 -10.92 3.18
N GLY A 198 -25.95 -11.46 4.38
CA GLY A 198 -24.86 -12.11 5.11
C GLY A 198 -24.25 -13.25 4.30
N ASN A 199 -22.93 -13.29 4.21
CA ASN A 199 -22.16 -14.21 3.35
C ASN A 199 -22.56 -14.14 1.87
N GLY A 200 -23.08 -12.99 1.45
CA GLY A 200 -23.60 -12.74 0.11
C GLY A 200 -22.65 -11.97 -0.80
N VAL A 201 -23.01 -11.93 -2.07
CA VAL A 201 -22.29 -11.20 -3.11
C VAL A 201 -23.25 -10.40 -3.98
N ARG A 202 -22.79 -9.24 -4.45
CA ARG A 202 -23.42 -8.48 -5.54
C ARG A 202 -22.37 -8.19 -6.60
N LEU A 203 -22.82 -8.21 -7.84
CA LEU A 203 -21.98 -7.93 -9.01
C LEU A 203 -22.59 -6.76 -9.78
N LEU A 204 -21.92 -5.63 -9.72
CA LEU A 204 -22.38 -4.39 -10.34
C LEU A 204 -21.61 -4.09 -11.62
N SER A 205 -22.33 -3.66 -12.65
CA SER A 205 -21.76 -3.06 -13.85
C SER A 205 -22.09 -1.57 -13.90
N GLU A 206 -21.11 -0.78 -14.29
CA GLU A 206 -21.36 0.61 -14.65
C GLU A 206 -22.06 0.66 -16.01
N THR A 207 -23.18 1.34 -16.07
CA THR A 207 -23.92 1.60 -17.32
C THR A 207 -23.30 2.75 -18.10
#